data_67ab306cfa69718df25c23195cbf4a2c
#
_entry.id   67ab306cfa69718df25c23195cbf4a2c
#
_cell.length_a   1.000
_cell.length_b   1.000
_cell.length_c   1.000
_cell.angle_alpha   90.00
_cell.angle_beta   90.00
_cell.angle_gamma   90.00
#
_symmetry.space_group_name_H-M   'P 1'
#
loop_
_entity.id
_entity.type
_entity.pdbx_description
1 polymer ?
#
loop_
_entity_poly.entity_id
_entity_poly.type
_entity_poly.pdbx_seq_one_letter_code
_entity_poly.pdbx_strand_id
1 'polypeptide(L)'
;DDVESRGLGDVYKRQGLDEAACRDGYYAGLLHEVGTVGLPDDVVLQRNITEEQYQLYKTYVERGCRIIQELQIVDRVAETVRYHRENYDGTGYLEGLQGEAIPLLSRILAVADFTDRHRRRGETDAQIAAALRECAGHAFDPQCVEVMCGMLTERT
;
A
#
# COMPACT_ATOMS: atom_id res chain seq x y z
N ASP A 1 9.65 12.32 4.21
CA ASP A 1 9.89 11.54 2.98
C ASP A 1 10.84 10.36 3.18
N ASP A 2 11.79 10.45 4.08
CA ASP A 2 12.84 9.43 4.26
C ASP A 2 12.46 8.35 5.32
N VAL A 3 11.51 8.64 6.18
CA VAL A 3 11.09 7.75 7.27
C VAL A 3 10.15 6.64 6.78
N GLU A 4 9.24 6.97 5.87
CA GLU A 4 8.30 6.03 5.23
C GLU A 4 9.05 4.99 4.41
N SER A 5 10.00 5.45 3.61
CA SER A 5 10.83 4.62 2.75
C SER A 5 11.74 3.66 3.52
N ARG A 6 12.33 4.10 4.64
CA ARG A 6 13.17 3.25 5.51
C ARG A 6 12.33 2.19 6.22
N GLY A 7 11.14 2.54 6.71
CA GLY A 7 10.22 1.59 7.33
C GLY A 7 9.79 0.49 6.37
N LEU A 8 9.48 0.85 5.13
CA LEU A 8 9.09 -0.10 4.09
C LEU A 8 10.23 -1.07 3.74
N GLY A 9 11.46 -0.58 3.60
CA GLY A 9 12.63 -1.40 3.34
C GLY A 9 12.89 -2.44 4.44
N ASP A 10 12.67 -2.08 5.70
CA ASP A 10 12.83 -3.00 6.82
C ASP A 10 11.73 -4.09 6.85
N VAL A 11 10.49 -3.75 6.48
CA VAL A 11 9.41 -4.75 6.32
C VAL A 11 9.79 -5.76 5.26
N TYR A 12 10.26 -5.33 4.11
CA TYR A 12 10.67 -6.21 3.02
C TYR A 12 11.80 -7.17 3.44
N LYS A 13 12.82 -6.67 4.13
CA LYS A 13 13.94 -7.49 4.63
C LYS A 13 13.48 -8.54 5.63
N ARG A 14 12.56 -8.20 6.53
CA ARG A 14 12.01 -9.15 7.52
C ARG A 14 11.15 -10.24 6.90
N GLN A 15 10.62 -10.02 5.70
CA GLN A 15 9.91 -11.02 4.90
C GLN A 15 10.86 -11.93 4.09
N GLY A 16 12.17 -11.78 4.24
CA GLY A 16 13.15 -12.61 3.54
C GLY A 16 13.31 -12.29 2.06
N LEU A 17 12.89 -11.10 1.62
CA LEU A 17 13.02 -10.65 0.24
C LEU A 17 14.48 -10.28 -0.08
N ASP A 18 14.87 -10.54 -1.32
CA ASP A 18 16.18 -10.16 -1.83
C ASP A 18 16.30 -8.63 -1.99
N GLU A 19 17.52 -8.14 -2.18
CA GLU A 19 17.82 -6.72 -2.28
C GLU A 19 17.11 -6.05 -3.49
N ALA A 20 16.94 -6.78 -4.58
CA ALA A 20 16.24 -6.28 -5.77
C ALA A 20 14.75 -6.10 -5.48
N ALA A 21 14.10 -7.08 -4.84
CA ALA A 21 12.71 -6.96 -4.43
C ALA A 21 12.50 -5.84 -3.40
N CYS A 22 13.42 -5.67 -2.44
CA CYS A 22 13.38 -4.57 -1.48
C CYS A 22 13.44 -3.20 -2.16
N ARG A 23 14.32 -3.05 -3.16
CA ARG A 23 14.44 -1.83 -3.96
C ARG A 23 13.18 -1.56 -4.78
N ASP A 24 12.63 -2.59 -5.45
CA ASP A 24 11.43 -2.46 -6.26
C ASP A 24 10.22 -2.07 -5.39
N GLY A 25 10.09 -2.66 -4.20
CA GLY A 25 9.09 -2.29 -3.22
C GLY A 25 9.24 -0.86 -2.70
N TYR A 26 10.47 -0.41 -2.51
CA TYR A 26 10.75 0.99 -2.16
C TYR A 26 10.25 1.95 -3.24
N TYR A 27 10.56 1.69 -4.51
CA TYR A 27 10.07 2.53 -5.61
C TYR A 27 8.55 2.45 -5.76
N ALA A 28 7.94 1.29 -5.55
CA ALA A 28 6.49 1.17 -5.54
C ALA A 28 5.87 2.04 -4.43
N GLY A 29 6.46 2.06 -3.23
CA GLY A 29 6.05 2.93 -2.13
C GLY A 29 6.11 4.42 -2.49
N LEU A 30 7.16 4.86 -3.17
CA LEU A 30 7.28 6.26 -3.63
C LEU A 30 6.27 6.63 -4.73
N LEU A 31 5.88 5.67 -5.56
CA LEU A 31 5.11 5.92 -6.79
C LEU A 31 3.64 5.50 -6.69
N HIS A 32 3.20 4.86 -5.60
CA HIS A 32 1.87 4.26 -5.52
C HIS A 32 0.72 5.26 -5.68
N GLU A 33 0.94 6.53 -5.36
CA GLU A 33 -0.05 7.61 -5.53
C GLU A 33 0.15 8.43 -6.82
N VAL A 34 1.13 8.12 -7.67
CA VAL A 34 1.42 8.91 -8.88
C VAL A 34 0.22 9.05 -9.82
N GLY A 35 -0.67 8.09 -9.84
CA GLY A 35 -1.88 8.12 -10.65
C GLY A 35 -2.94 9.12 -10.20
N THR A 36 -2.78 9.75 -9.02
CA THR A 36 -3.66 10.83 -8.55
C THR A 36 -3.42 12.14 -9.31
N VAL A 37 -2.29 12.25 -10.01
CA VAL A 37 -1.96 13.43 -10.83
C VAL A 37 -3.08 13.70 -11.84
N GLY A 38 -3.63 14.92 -11.78
CA GLY A 38 -4.72 15.37 -12.65
C GLY A 38 -6.12 14.96 -12.18
N LEU A 39 -6.27 14.35 -11.01
CA LEU A 39 -7.57 14.28 -10.34
C LEU A 39 -7.85 15.59 -9.58
N PRO A 40 -9.14 16.00 -9.45
CA PRO A 40 -9.51 17.14 -8.61
C PRO A 40 -9.08 16.96 -7.14
N ASP A 41 -8.70 18.05 -6.47
CA ASP A 41 -8.18 17.99 -5.09
C ASP A 41 -9.20 17.42 -4.08
N ASP A 42 -10.48 17.72 -4.24
CA ASP A 42 -11.55 17.19 -3.41
C ASP A 42 -11.69 15.66 -3.56
N VAL A 43 -11.46 15.15 -4.76
CA VAL A 43 -11.45 13.71 -5.06
C VAL A 43 -10.22 13.05 -4.43
N VAL A 44 -9.03 13.64 -4.61
CA VAL A 44 -7.78 13.10 -4.03
C VAL A 44 -7.84 13.07 -2.50
N LEU A 45 -8.34 14.14 -1.89
CA LEU A 45 -8.46 14.26 -0.44
C LEU A 45 -9.69 13.56 0.14
N GLN A 46 -10.53 12.97 -0.69
CA GLN A 46 -11.76 12.25 -0.33
C GLN A 46 -12.68 13.05 0.63
N ARG A 47 -12.77 14.37 0.42
CA ARG A 47 -13.58 15.27 1.25
C ARG A 47 -14.99 15.37 0.71
N ASN A 48 -15.96 14.76 1.39
CA ASN A 48 -17.38 14.82 1.04
C ASN A 48 -17.67 14.47 -0.44
N ILE A 49 -16.98 13.47 -0.97
CA ILE A 49 -17.12 13.05 -2.36
C ILE A 49 -18.37 12.20 -2.58
N THR A 50 -18.95 12.31 -3.78
CA THR A 50 -20.05 11.44 -4.23
C THR A 50 -19.54 10.05 -4.59
N GLU A 51 -20.48 9.11 -4.82
CA GLU A 51 -20.12 7.77 -5.29
C GLU A 51 -19.40 7.82 -6.66
N GLU A 52 -19.85 8.68 -7.57
CA GLU A 52 -19.20 8.87 -8.88
C GLU A 52 -17.76 9.38 -8.73
N GLN A 53 -17.54 10.33 -7.81
CA GLN A 53 -16.21 10.84 -7.50
C GLN A 53 -15.32 9.77 -6.84
N TYR A 54 -15.91 8.91 -6.01
CA TYR A 54 -15.18 7.77 -5.44
C TYR A 54 -14.80 6.75 -6.51
N GLN A 55 -15.66 6.47 -7.48
CA GLN A 55 -15.33 5.62 -8.63
C GLN A 55 -14.21 6.27 -9.46
N LEU A 56 -14.24 7.58 -9.67
CA LEU A 56 -13.16 8.32 -10.31
C LEU A 56 -11.85 8.20 -9.53
N TYR A 57 -11.90 8.35 -8.19
CA TYR A 57 -10.72 8.15 -7.34
C TYR A 57 -10.09 6.78 -7.57
N LYS A 58 -10.87 5.71 -7.57
CA LYS A 58 -10.34 4.34 -7.75
C LYS A 58 -9.53 4.15 -9.04
N THR A 59 -9.76 4.98 -10.06
CA THR A 59 -9.00 4.88 -11.32
C THR A 59 -7.52 5.25 -11.17
N TYR A 60 -7.13 5.91 -10.07
CA TYR A 60 -5.74 6.33 -9.88
C TYR A 60 -4.76 5.16 -9.89
N VAL A 61 -5.16 4.00 -9.41
CA VAL A 61 -4.31 2.80 -9.35
C VAL A 61 -3.91 2.35 -10.76
N GLU A 62 -4.89 2.22 -11.66
CA GLU A 62 -4.64 1.84 -13.05
C GLU A 62 -3.86 2.92 -13.82
N ARG A 63 -4.17 4.19 -13.57
CA ARG A 63 -3.45 5.34 -14.15
C ARG A 63 -2.00 5.35 -13.69
N GLY A 64 -1.74 5.13 -12.40
CA GLY A 64 -0.40 5.05 -11.83
C GLY A 64 0.41 3.90 -12.43
N CYS A 65 -0.19 2.73 -12.53
CA CYS A 65 0.44 1.59 -13.21
C CYS A 65 0.84 1.92 -14.64
N ARG A 66 -0.05 2.55 -15.41
CA ARG A 66 0.22 2.96 -16.80
C ARG A 66 1.37 3.97 -16.90
N ILE A 67 1.38 4.99 -16.04
CA ILE A 67 2.47 5.99 -15.98
C ILE A 67 3.81 5.30 -15.71
N ILE A 68 3.86 4.38 -14.75
CA ILE A 68 5.09 3.66 -14.39
C ILE A 68 5.57 2.79 -15.56
N GLN A 69 4.66 2.14 -16.28
CA GLN A 69 4.97 1.35 -17.48
C GLN A 69 5.52 2.22 -18.62
N GLU A 70 4.91 3.37 -18.88
CA GLU A 70 5.38 4.32 -19.91
C GLU A 70 6.79 4.88 -19.61
N LEU A 71 7.14 5.02 -18.34
CA LEU A 71 8.47 5.42 -17.89
C LEU A 71 9.50 4.28 -17.98
N GLN A 72 9.09 3.06 -18.40
CA GLN A 72 9.94 1.88 -18.49
C GLN A 72 10.66 1.55 -17.17
N ILE A 73 10.03 1.87 -16.05
CA ILE A 73 10.45 1.42 -14.73
C ILE A 73 10.14 -0.08 -14.63
N VAL A 74 10.91 -0.78 -13.82
CA VAL A 74 10.82 -2.25 -13.66
C VAL A 74 9.37 -2.72 -13.52
N ASP A 75 8.98 -3.73 -14.30
CA ASP A 75 7.60 -4.27 -14.36
C ASP A 75 7.04 -4.63 -12.98
N ARG A 76 7.88 -5.15 -12.08
CA ARG A 76 7.49 -5.49 -10.70
C ARG A 76 7.01 -4.27 -9.91
N VAL A 77 7.55 -3.07 -10.17
CA VAL A 77 7.08 -1.82 -9.53
C VAL A 77 5.66 -1.49 -9.99
N ALA A 78 5.42 -1.56 -11.31
CA ALA A 78 4.09 -1.32 -11.87
C ALA A 78 3.05 -2.34 -11.36
N GLU A 79 3.43 -3.62 -11.30
CA GLU A 79 2.59 -4.69 -10.76
C GLU A 79 2.28 -4.46 -9.28
N THR A 80 3.28 -4.09 -8.47
CA THR A 80 3.09 -3.79 -7.05
C THR A 80 2.11 -2.64 -6.85
N VAL A 81 2.22 -1.57 -7.61
CA VAL A 81 1.30 -0.43 -7.58
C VAL A 81 -0.09 -0.83 -8.08
N ARG A 82 -0.18 -1.70 -9.10
CA ARG A 82 -1.46 -2.16 -9.64
C ARG A 82 -2.33 -2.83 -8.57
N TYR A 83 -1.74 -3.68 -7.75
CA TYR A 83 -2.49 -4.56 -6.83
C TYR A 83 -2.47 -4.12 -5.36
N HIS A 84 -1.90 -2.97 -5.00
CA HIS A 84 -1.81 -2.55 -3.60
C HIS A 84 -3.15 -2.18 -2.95
N ARG A 85 -4.23 -2.05 -3.73
CA ARG A 85 -5.61 -1.80 -3.27
C ARG A 85 -6.50 -3.04 -3.30
N GLU A 86 -5.95 -4.19 -3.65
CA GLU A 86 -6.64 -5.44 -3.44
C GLU A 86 -6.73 -5.76 -1.95
N ASN A 87 -7.88 -6.28 -1.51
CA ASN A 87 -8.07 -6.77 -0.16
C ASN A 87 -7.76 -8.26 -0.09
N TYR A 88 -7.17 -8.71 1.01
CA TYR A 88 -6.75 -10.10 1.17
C TYR A 88 -7.91 -11.10 1.03
N ASP A 89 -9.13 -10.69 1.38
CA ASP A 89 -10.36 -11.48 1.23
C ASP A 89 -11.00 -11.41 -0.18
N GLY A 90 -10.41 -10.68 -1.13
CA GLY A 90 -10.90 -10.54 -2.50
C GLY A 90 -11.99 -9.46 -2.68
N THR A 91 -12.31 -8.68 -1.64
CA THR A 91 -13.27 -7.58 -1.72
C THR A 91 -12.66 -6.26 -2.20
N GLY A 92 -11.37 -6.27 -2.54
CA GLY A 92 -10.64 -5.11 -3.05
C GLY A 92 -11.06 -4.70 -4.45
N TYR A 93 -10.34 -3.77 -5.02
CA TYR A 93 -10.61 -3.29 -6.37
C TYR A 93 -9.37 -3.26 -7.24
N LEU A 94 -9.59 -3.51 -8.38
CA LEU A 94 -9.24 -3.71 -9.75
C LEU A 94 -9.71 -5.09 -10.24
N GLU A 95 -9.16 -6.18 -9.74
CA GLU A 95 -9.41 -7.53 -10.27
C GLU A 95 -10.03 -8.47 -9.24
N GLY A 96 -10.08 -8.07 -7.96
CA GLY A 96 -10.62 -8.89 -6.87
C GLY A 96 -9.72 -10.09 -6.57
N LEU A 97 -8.41 -9.92 -6.65
CA LEU A 97 -7.46 -10.96 -6.28
C LEU A 97 -7.57 -11.28 -4.79
N GLN A 98 -7.40 -12.55 -4.42
CA GLN A 98 -7.56 -13.02 -3.05
C GLN A 98 -6.29 -13.73 -2.55
N GLY A 99 -5.95 -13.52 -1.28
CA GLY A 99 -4.90 -14.24 -0.59
C GLY A 99 -3.54 -14.07 -1.27
N GLU A 100 -2.87 -15.18 -1.50
CA GLU A 100 -1.54 -15.20 -2.12
C GLU A 100 -1.55 -14.96 -3.65
N ALA A 101 -2.72 -14.88 -4.28
CA ALA A 101 -2.82 -14.40 -5.66
C ALA A 101 -2.44 -12.91 -5.77
N ILE A 102 -2.56 -12.15 -4.67
CA ILE A 102 -2.03 -10.79 -4.59
C ILE A 102 -0.51 -10.85 -4.45
N PRO A 103 0.28 -10.19 -5.32
CA PRO A 103 1.74 -10.18 -5.20
C PRO A 103 2.21 -9.76 -3.81
N LEU A 104 3.24 -10.42 -3.26
CA LEU A 104 3.70 -10.16 -1.89
C LEU A 104 4.09 -8.70 -1.67
N LEU A 105 4.76 -8.06 -2.63
CA LEU A 105 5.12 -6.64 -2.52
C LEU A 105 3.88 -5.75 -2.41
N SER A 106 2.80 -6.06 -3.10
CA SER A 106 1.52 -5.32 -3.01
C SER A 106 0.86 -5.49 -1.65
N ARG A 107 0.89 -6.72 -1.08
CA ARG A 107 0.38 -6.99 0.28
C ARG A 107 1.15 -6.21 1.35
N ILE A 108 2.48 -6.14 1.21
CA ILE A 108 3.33 -5.38 2.12
C ILE A 108 3.08 -3.88 1.96
N LEU A 109 2.99 -3.37 0.72
CA LEU A 109 2.71 -1.96 0.45
C LEU A 109 1.37 -1.52 1.05
N ALA A 110 0.33 -2.36 0.94
CA ALA A 110 -0.98 -2.06 1.52
C ALA A 110 -0.93 -1.84 3.04
N VAL A 111 -0.20 -2.68 3.77
CA VAL A 111 -0.01 -2.55 5.23
C VAL A 111 0.83 -1.32 5.56
N ALA A 112 1.87 -1.04 4.77
CA ALA A 112 2.74 0.11 4.98
C ALA A 112 2.00 1.44 4.74
N ASP A 113 1.24 1.54 3.64
CA ASP A 113 0.41 2.72 3.33
C ASP A 113 -0.66 2.97 4.41
N PHE A 114 -1.30 1.91 4.92
CA PHE A 114 -2.22 2.03 6.05
C PHE A 114 -1.51 2.60 7.28
N THR A 115 -0.36 2.05 7.62
CA THR A 115 0.44 2.48 8.78
C THR A 115 0.82 3.96 8.67
N ASP A 116 1.31 4.39 7.50
CA ASP A 116 1.71 5.78 7.27
C ASP A 116 0.51 6.74 7.37
N ARG A 117 -0.60 6.42 6.74
CA ARG A 117 -1.83 7.25 6.80
C ARG A 117 -2.34 7.45 8.24
N HIS A 118 -2.32 6.42 9.06
CA HIS A 118 -2.72 6.50 10.47
C HIS A 118 -1.72 7.31 11.30
N ARG A 119 -0.43 7.15 11.02
CA ARG A 119 0.63 7.94 11.66
C ARG A 119 0.54 9.42 11.33
N ARG A 120 0.23 9.78 10.08
CA ARG A 120 -0.03 11.18 9.66
C ARG A 120 -1.26 11.80 10.34
N ARG A 121 -2.20 10.98 10.81
CA ARG A 121 -3.36 11.42 11.63
C ARG A 121 -3.02 11.62 13.11
N GLY A 122 -1.79 11.32 13.52
CA GLY A 122 -1.32 11.46 14.90
C GLY A 122 -1.63 10.26 15.79
N GLU A 123 -2.01 9.12 15.22
CA GLU A 123 -2.25 7.90 15.98
C GLU A 123 -0.93 7.31 16.49
N THR A 124 -0.98 6.75 17.69
CA THR A 124 0.18 6.08 18.30
C THR A 124 0.45 4.72 17.65
N ASP A 125 1.68 4.24 17.74
CA ASP A 125 2.06 2.93 17.20
C ASP A 125 1.20 1.79 17.79
N ALA A 126 0.78 1.90 19.06
CA ALA A 126 -0.13 0.95 19.70
C ALA A 126 -1.55 0.98 19.07
N GLN A 127 -2.09 2.15 18.77
CA GLN A 127 -3.39 2.32 18.10
C GLN A 127 -3.33 1.76 16.68
N ILE A 128 -2.27 2.05 15.94
CA ILE A 128 -2.05 1.54 14.59
C ILE A 128 -1.96 0.01 14.59
N ALA A 129 -1.19 -0.58 15.52
CA ALA A 129 -1.09 -2.03 15.65
C ALA A 129 -2.42 -2.70 15.98
N ALA A 130 -3.26 -2.07 16.81
CA ALA A 130 -4.61 -2.57 17.11
C ALA A 130 -5.49 -2.57 15.84
N ALA A 131 -5.53 -1.44 15.12
CA ALA A 131 -6.31 -1.30 13.89
C ALA A 131 -5.84 -2.29 12.79
N LEU A 132 -4.53 -2.50 12.64
CA LEU A 132 -3.99 -3.50 11.71
C LEU A 132 -4.48 -4.91 12.03
N ARG A 133 -4.48 -5.31 13.32
CA ARG A 133 -4.94 -6.64 13.72
C ARG A 133 -6.44 -6.86 13.45
N GLU A 134 -7.26 -5.82 13.60
CA GLU A 134 -8.68 -5.89 13.25
C GLU A 134 -8.92 -6.11 11.74
N CYS A 135 -8.01 -5.62 10.91
CA CYS A 135 -8.08 -5.77 9.45
C CYS A 135 -7.38 -7.03 8.90
N ALA A 136 -6.69 -7.80 9.76
CA ALA A 136 -5.96 -9.00 9.35
C ALA A 136 -6.91 -10.09 8.83
N GLY A 137 -6.60 -10.67 7.68
CA GLY A 137 -7.42 -11.68 7.01
C GLY A 137 -8.57 -11.11 6.17
N HIS A 138 -8.89 -9.81 6.32
CA HIS A 138 -9.86 -9.09 5.49
C HIS A 138 -9.14 -8.18 4.50
N ALA A 139 -8.79 -6.97 4.93
CA ALA A 139 -8.07 -6.04 4.07
C ALA A 139 -6.61 -6.45 3.86
N PHE A 140 -5.96 -7.01 4.89
CA PHE A 140 -4.52 -7.25 4.91
C PHE A 140 -4.16 -8.71 5.14
N ASP A 141 -3.03 -9.10 4.55
CA ASP A 141 -2.37 -10.38 4.83
C ASP A 141 -1.98 -10.46 6.31
N PRO A 142 -2.46 -11.47 7.05
CA PRO A 142 -2.15 -11.64 8.47
C PRO A 142 -0.65 -11.70 8.76
N GLN A 143 0.15 -12.30 7.88
CA GLN A 143 1.60 -12.39 8.05
C GLN A 143 2.27 -11.02 7.91
N CYS A 144 1.85 -10.23 6.93
CA CYS A 144 2.34 -8.86 6.77
C CYS A 144 1.96 -7.97 7.97
N VAL A 145 0.75 -8.14 8.49
CA VAL A 145 0.28 -7.44 9.70
C VAL A 145 1.14 -7.81 10.92
N GLU A 146 1.42 -9.08 11.13
CA GLU A 146 2.24 -9.52 12.27
C GLU A 146 3.64 -8.92 12.25
N VAL A 147 4.31 -8.95 11.09
CA VAL A 147 5.62 -8.34 10.91
C VAL A 147 5.59 -6.83 11.19
N MET A 148 4.59 -6.11 10.65
CA MET A 148 4.44 -4.67 10.88
C MET A 148 4.18 -4.36 12.36
N CYS A 149 3.30 -5.10 13.03
CA CYS A 149 3.02 -4.93 14.45
C CYS A 149 4.27 -5.17 15.31
N GLY A 150 5.11 -6.17 14.98
CA GLY A 150 6.38 -6.40 15.63
C GLY A 150 7.32 -5.19 15.52
N MET A 151 7.42 -4.59 14.34
CA MET A 151 8.24 -3.39 14.11
C MET A 151 7.73 -2.15 14.85
N LEU A 152 6.42 -1.99 15.00
CA LEU A 152 5.81 -0.89 15.73
C LEU A 152 6.11 -0.99 17.24
N THR A 153 6.14 -2.22 17.79
CA THR A 153 6.45 -2.45 19.21
C THR A 153 7.93 -2.32 19.56
N GLU A 154 8.85 -2.57 18.62
CA GLU A 154 10.29 -2.41 18.84
C GLU A 154 10.76 -0.94 18.88
N ARG A 155 9.92 0.00 18.43
CA ARG A 155 10.23 1.44 18.42
C ARG A 155 9.77 2.17 19.70
N THR A 156 9.05 1.48 20.58
CA THR A 156 8.55 2.01 21.86
C THR A 156 9.53 1.72 22.98
#